data_5dd9d3c07d59d4abf86552fceee6ece2
#
_entry.id   5dd9d3c07d59d4abf86552fceee6ece2
#
_cell.length_a   1.000
_cell.length_b   1.000
_cell.length_c   1.000
_cell.angle_alpha   90.00
_cell.angle_beta   90.00
_cell.angle_gamma   90.00
#
_symmetry.space_group_name_H-M   'P 1'
#
loop_
_entity.id
_entity.type
_entity.pdbx_description
1 polymer ?
#
loop_
_entity_poly.entity_id
_entity_poly.type
_entity_poly.pdbx_seq_one_letter_code
_entity_poly.pdbx_strand_id
1 'polypeptide(L)'
;MFSNRARCCANVQFLLTRRTSNGDDIMRMLVGLFGLILVASVLSAPVDDPQNAEILRYISENIGIDGYRFEFATSDGTSRTEEAELRNPGTENEAIVVRGSYSYTGPDGTVYVINYVADENGFQPEGAHIPK
;
A
#
# COMPACT_ATOMS: atom_id res chain seq x y z
N MET A 1 -40.06 -28.42 0.67
CA MET A 1 -39.79 -29.30 1.81
C MET A 1 -38.79 -28.57 2.69
N PHE A 2 -39.30 -28.06 3.79
CA PHE A 2 -38.70 -27.05 4.66
C PHE A 2 -37.89 -27.67 5.80
N SER A 3 -37.03 -26.83 6.34
CA SER A 3 -36.62 -26.83 7.74
C SER A 3 -35.27 -27.47 8.07
N ASN A 4 -34.36 -26.63 8.51
CA ASN A 4 -33.76 -26.57 9.84
C ASN A 4 -32.44 -25.78 9.80
N ARG A 5 -32.55 -24.45 9.95
CA ARG A 5 -31.42 -23.64 10.42
C ARG A 5 -31.94 -22.63 11.42
N ALA A 6 -32.06 -23.05 12.65
CA ALA A 6 -32.19 -22.15 13.79
C ALA A 6 -32.03 -22.94 15.08
N ARG A 7 -30.82 -23.11 15.59
CA ARG A 7 -30.52 -23.42 16.99
C ARG A 7 -29.00 -23.49 17.22
N CYS A 8 -28.38 -22.34 17.36
CA CYS A 8 -27.04 -22.23 17.95
C CYS A 8 -26.75 -20.80 18.44
N CYS A 9 -27.69 -20.16 19.13
CA CYS A 9 -27.42 -18.91 19.85
C CYS A 9 -28.25 -18.86 21.13
N ALA A 10 -28.01 -19.79 22.04
CA ALA A 10 -28.56 -19.70 23.38
C ALA A 10 -27.74 -20.60 24.32
N ASN A 11 -26.58 -20.12 24.79
CA ASN A 11 -26.00 -20.58 26.06
C ASN A 11 -24.68 -19.81 26.39
N VAL A 12 -24.73 -18.51 26.50
CA VAL A 12 -23.66 -17.72 27.13
C VAL A 12 -24.22 -16.70 28.13
N GLN A 13 -25.28 -17.00 28.79
CA GLN A 13 -25.78 -16.15 29.87
C GLN A 13 -26.21 -16.98 31.07
N PHE A 14 -25.30 -17.61 31.75
CA PHE A 14 -25.57 -18.05 33.12
C PHE A 14 -24.28 -18.45 33.84
N LEU A 15 -23.46 -17.53 34.27
CA LEU A 15 -22.44 -17.69 35.32
C LEU A 15 -21.84 -16.34 35.76
N LEU A 16 -22.68 -15.42 36.17
CA LEU A 16 -22.24 -14.24 36.90
C LEU A 16 -23.06 -14.11 38.17
N THR A 17 -22.82 -14.99 39.13
CA THR A 17 -23.16 -14.70 40.54
C THR A 17 -22.44 -15.72 41.44
N ARG A 18 -21.19 -15.48 41.79
CA ARG A 18 -20.67 -15.83 43.12
C ARG A 18 -19.62 -14.83 43.55
N ARG A 19 -20.03 -14.01 44.49
CA ARG A 19 -19.24 -13.10 45.30
C ARG A 19 -18.32 -13.93 46.19
N THR A 20 -17.01 -13.86 45.98
CA THR A 20 -16.02 -14.15 47.04
C THR A 20 -14.95 -13.06 46.99
N SER A 21 -14.87 -12.38 48.10
CA SER A 21 -13.92 -11.35 48.46
C SER A 21 -12.57 -11.99 48.77
N ASN A 22 -11.60 -11.92 47.86
CA ASN A 22 -10.19 -12.03 48.20
C ASN A 22 -9.34 -11.37 47.07
N GLY A 23 -8.28 -10.65 47.48
CA GLY A 23 -7.41 -9.86 46.61
C GLY A 23 -6.82 -10.58 45.40
N ASP A 24 -6.90 -11.91 45.37
CA ASP A 24 -6.39 -12.73 44.25
C ASP A 24 -7.31 -12.66 43.01
N ASP A 25 -8.62 -12.35 43.20
CA ASP A 25 -9.54 -12.24 42.07
C ASP A 25 -9.38 -10.92 41.32
N ILE A 26 -8.91 -9.86 41.98
CA ILE A 26 -8.62 -8.58 41.33
C ILE A 26 -7.40 -8.70 40.45
N MET A 27 -6.39 -9.45 40.88
CA MET A 27 -5.16 -9.67 40.10
C MET A 27 -5.42 -10.55 38.87
N ARG A 28 -6.28 -11.56 39.00
CA ARG A 28 -6.74 -12.40 37.88
C ARG A 28 -7.58 -11.63 36.89
N MET A 29 -8.41 -10.71 37.35
CA MET A 29 -9.23 -9.86 36.50
C MET A 29 -8.39 -8.82 35.73
N LEU A 30 -7.35 -8.25 36.37
CA LEU A 30 -6.40 -7.34 35.73
C LEU A 30 -5.54 -8.03 34.69
N VAL A 31 -5.10 -9.25 34.94
CA VAL A 31 -4.34 -10.04 33.95
C VAL A 31 -5.22 -10.45 32.77
N GLY A 32 -6.49 -10.77 33.01
CA GLY A 32 -7.46 -11.04 31.94
C GLY A 32 -7.79 -9.83 31.07
N LEU A 33 -7.89 -8.64 31.68
CA LEU A 33 -8.13 -7.38 30.95
C LEU A 33 -6.90 -6.95 30.13
N PHE A 34 -5.68 -7.14 30.67
CA PHE A 34 -4.43 -6.86 29.92
C PHE A 34 -4.23 -7.81 28.74
N GLY A 35 -4.64 -9.08 28.87
CA GLY A 35 -4.59 -10.05 27.78
C GLY A 35 -5.56 -9.72 26.64
N LEU A 36 -6.73 -9.11 26.96
CA LEU A 36 -7.73 -8.75 25.95
C LEU A 36 -7.34 -7.50 25.14
N ILE A 37 -6.56 -6.59 25.74
CA ILE A 37 -6.11 -5.35 25.10
C ILE A 37 -4.97 -5.62 24.11
N LEU A 38 -4.19 -6.70 24.29
CA LEU A 38 -3.03 -7.03 23.44
C LEU A 38 -3.42 -7.74 22.14
N VAL A 39 -4.65 -8.23 22.00
CA VAL A 39 -5.13 -8.91 20.78
C VAL A 39 -5.77 -7.93 19.78
N ALA A 40 -6.02 -6.67 20.15
CA ALA A 40 -6.76 -5.70 19.33
C ALA A 40 -5.88 -4.87 18.37
N SER A 41 -4.56 -5.11 18.27
CA SER A 41 -3.65 -4.23 17.52
C SER A 41 -3.04 -4.83 16.26
N VAL A 42 -3.57 -5.93 15.71
CA VAL A 42 -3.14 -6.43 14.41
C VAL A 42 -4.29 -6.30 13.39
N LEU A 43 -4.83 -5.11 13.24
CA LEU A 43 -5.52 -4.73 12.02
C LEU A 43 -4.44 -4.21 11.07
N SER A 44 -3.66 -5.13 10.48
CA SER A 44 -2.97 -4.82 9.25
C SER A 44 -4.04 -4.51 8.22
N ALA A 45 -4.03 -3.30 7.68
CA ALA A 45 -4.83 -3.00 6.51
C ALA A 45 -4.54 -4.06 5.45
N PRO A 46 -5.56 -4.59 4.74
CA PRO A 46 -5.30 -5.48 3.64
C PRO A 46 -4.41 -4.72 2.66
N VAL A 47 -3.19 -5.21 2.47
CA VAL A 47 -2.40 -4.87 1.30
C VAL A 47 -3.14 -5.53 0.16
N ASP A 48 -3.66 -4.75 -0.78
CA ASP A 48 -4.30 -5.29 -1.96
C ASP A 48 -3.35 -6.29 -2.61
N ASP A 49 -3.86 -7.50 -2.88
CA ASP A 49 -3.09 -8.59 -3.44
C ASP A 49 -2.51 -8.15 -4.79
N PRO A 50 -1.18 -8.11 -4.98
CA PRO A 50 -0.57 -7.68 -6.23
C PRO A 50 -1.03 -8.47 -7.46
N GLN A 51 -1.58 -9.69 -7.24
CA GLN A 51 -2.11 -10.54 -8.32
C GLN A 51 -3.48 -10.08 -8.84
N ASN A 52 -4.18 -9.25 -8.06
CA ASN A 52 -5.51 -8.71 -8.39
C ASN A 52 -5.50 -7.18 -8.49
N ALA A 53 -4.35 -6.58 -8.77
CA ALA A 53 -4.22 -5.14 -8.89
C ALA A 53 -5.04 -4.60 -10.08
N GLU A 54 -5.89 -3.62 -9.82
CA GLU A 54 -6.70 -2.93 -10.83
C GLU A 54 -6.04 -1.62 -11.25
N ILE A 55 -6.18 -1.27 -12.53
CA ILE A 55 -5.70 0.01 -13.05
C ILE A 55 -6.69 1.10 -12.64
N LEU A 56 -6.27 2.01 -11.76
CA LEU A 56 -7.07 3.14 -11.30
C LEU A 56 -6.97 4.34 -12.23
N ARG A 57 -5.81 4.51 -12.87
CA ARG A 57 -5.54 5.60 -13.81
C ARG A 57 -4.56 5.14 -14.88
N TYR A 58 -4.81 5.55 -16.10
CA TYR A 58 -3.91 5.32 -17.23
C TYR A 58 -4.02 6.46 -18.21
N ILE A 59 -2.91 7.15 -18.46
CA ILE A 59 -2.79 8.21 -19.44
C ILE A 59 -1.57 7.90 -20.30
N SER A 60 -1.73 7.91 -21.59
CA SER A 60 -0.65 7.74 -22.56
C SER A 60 -0.87 8.72 -23.70
N GLU A 61 -0.14 9.81 -23.68
CA GLU A 61 -0.16 10.85 -24.70
C GLU A 61 1.18 10.81 -25.42
N ASN A 62 1.15 10.43 -26.69
CA ASN A 62 2.34 10.39 -27.53
C ASN A 62 2.09 11.23 -28.78
N ILE A 63 2.71 12.40 -28.81
CA ILE A 63 2.58 13.34 -29.95
C ILE A 63 3.54 12.93 -31.08
N GLY A 64 4.53 12.04 -30.81
CA GLY A 64 5.38 11.38 -31.80
C GLY A 64 6.53 12.21 -32.34
N ILE A 65 6.54 13.53 -32.15
CA ILE A 65 7.52 14.44 -32.72
C ILE A 65 8.34 15.14 -31.61
N ASP A 66 7.67 15.66 -30.59
CA ASP A 66 8.31 16.55 -29.58
C ASP A 66 8.49 15.88 -28.21
N GLY A 67 7.84 14.75 -27.98
CA GLY A 67 7.88 14.03 -26.71
C GLY A 67 6.64 13.20 -26.43
N TYR A 68 6.57 12.67 -25.21
CA TYR A 68 5.39 11.91 -24.73
C TYR A 68 5.15 12.15 -23.25
N ARG A 69 3.93 11.87 -22.82
CA ARG A 69 3.55 11.82 -21.41
C ARG A 69 2.89 10.49 -21.13
N PHE A 70 3.34 9.87 -20.05
CA PHE A 70 2.85 8.59 -19.59
C PHE A 70 2.55 8.62 -18.09
N GLU A 71 1.39 8.15 -17.70
CA GLU A 71 1.00 8.07 -16.29
C GLU A 71 0.14 6.84 -16.05
N PHE A 72 0.43 6.09 -15.01
CA PHE A 72 -0.46 5.06 -14.51
C PHE A 72 -0.45 4.99 -12.98
N ALA A 73 -1.55 4.50 -12.42
CA ALA A 73 -1.68 4.15 -11.01
C ALA A 73 -2.54 2.89 -10.87
N THR A 74 -2.16 2.02 -9.96
CA THR A 74 -2.83 0.76 -9.67
C THR A 74 -3.28 0.68 -8.21
N SER A 75 -4.25 -0.19 -7.92
CA SER A 75 -4.85 -0.33 -6.59
C SER A 75 -3.87 -0.86 -5.54
N ASP A 76 -2.79 -1.53 -5.93
CA ASP A 76 -1.71 -2.01 -5.06
C ASP A 76 -0.75 -0.89 -4.59
N GLY A 77 -1.02 0.37 -4.96
CA GLY A 77 -0.19 1.52 -4.61
C GLY A 77 1.01 1.73 -5.52
N THR A 78 1.09 1.03 -6.66
CA THR A 78 2.11 1.29 -7.67
C THR A 78 1.68 2.47 -8.54
N SER A 79 2.57 3.41 -8.79
CA SER A 79 2.32 4.51 -9.72
C SER A 79 3.59 4.91 -10.47
N ARG A 80 3.41 5.43 -11.68
CA ARG A 80 4.49 5.99 -12.51
C ARG A 80 3.95 7.19 -13.26
N THR A 81 4.75 8.25 -13.25
CA THR A 81 4.54 9.43 -14.09
C THR A 81 5.83 9.69 -14.85
N GLU A 82 5.73 9.90 -16.13
CA GLU A 82 6.88 10.10 -17.00
C GLU A 82 6.55 11.14 -18.08
N GLU A 83 7.48 12.03 -18.32
CA GLU A 83 7.42 13.04 -19.36
C GLU A 83 8.74 13.05 -20.12
N ALA A 84 8.64 12.97 -21.43
CA ALA A 84 9.78 13.01 -22.34
C ALA A 84 9.69 14.23 -23.23
N GLU A 85 10.82 14.90 -23.41
CA GLU A 85 10.98 16.11 -24.23
C GLU A 85 12.16 15.92 -25.18
N LEU A 86 11.95 16.27 -26.45
CA LEU A 86 13.03 16.29 -27.44
C LEU A 86 13.80 17.59 -27.33
N ARG A 87 15.09 17.52 -27.07
CA ARG A 87 16.02 18.66 -27.08
C ARG A 87 16.74 18.79 -28.37
N ASN A 88 17.01 20.03 -28.80
CA ASN A 88 17.77 20.38 -29.98
C ASN A 88 17.29 19.66 -31.26
N PRO A 89 15.99 19.69 -31.59
CA PRO A 89 15.47 18.95 -32.72
C PRO A 89 16.16 19.34 -34.03
N GLY A 90 16.49 18.35 -34.84
CA GLY A 90 17.12 18.54 -36.15
C GLY A 90 18.61 18.94 -36.12
N THR A 91 19.28 18.85 -34.98
CA THR A 91 20.71 19.13 -34.83
C THR A 91 21.50 17.84 -34.58
N GLU A 92 22.83 17.90 -34.72
CA GLU A 92 23.73 16.77 -34.39
C GLU A 92 23.68 16.41 -32.88
N ASN A 93 23.18 17.33 -32.04
CA ASN A 93 23.03 17.14 -30.61
C ASN A 93 21.56 16.91 -30.22
N GLU A 94 20.76 16.38 -31.12
CA GLU A 94 19.39 15.99 -30.82
C GLU A 94 19.38 14.86 -29.79
N ALA A 95 18.65 15.05 -28.68
CA ALA A 95 18.54 14.08 -27.60
C ALA A 95 17.16 14.12 -26.98
N ILE A 96 16.67 12.96 -26.58
CA ILE A 96 15.45 12.87 -25.75
C ILE A 96 15.84 12.95 -24.28
N VAL A 97 15.14 13.77 -23.52
CA VAL A 97 15.28 13.86 -22.07
C VAL A 97 14.00 13.38 -21.42
N VAL A 98 14.12 12.39 -20.59
CA VAL A 98 13.01 11.78 -19.86
C VAL A 98 13.12 12.14 -18.39
N ARG A 99 12.02 12.61 -17.83
CA ARG A 99 11.87 12.86 -16.38
C ARG A 99 10.68 12.08 -15.87
N GLY A 100 10.85 11.43 -14.74
CA GLY A 100 9.76 10.65 -14.20
C GLY A 100 9.90 10.40 -12.71
N SER A 101 8.82 9.86 -12.16
CA SER A 101 8.78 9.30 -10.82
C SER A 101 8.08 7.95 -10.85
N TYR A 102 8.58 7.05 -10.04
CA TYR A 102 8.00 5.74 -9.82
C TYR A 102 7.82 5.52 -8.32
N SER A 103 6.66 5.05 -7.91
CA SER A 103 6.43 4.68 -6.52
C SER A 103 5.75 3.31 -6.43
N TYR A 104 6.05 2.61 -5.36
CA TYR A 104 5.42 1.33 -5.01
C TYR A 104 5.36 1.15 -3.50
N THR A 105 4.42 0.34 -3.05
CA THR A 105 4.30 -0.02 -1.64
C THR A 105 5.00 -1.36 -1.41
N GLY A 106 5.99 -1.37 -0.51
CA GLY A 106 6.69 -2.59 -0.13
C GLY A 106 5.80 -3.51 0.72
N PRO A 107 6.23 -4.77 0.92
CA PRO A 107 5.51 -5.74 1.74
C PRO A 107 5.45 -5.35 3.23
N ASP A 108 6.27 -4.41 3.64
CA ASP A 108 6.30 -3.79 4.97
C ASP A 108 5.32 -2.61 5.11
N GLY A 109 4.56 -2.28 4.06
CA GLY A 109 3.66 -1.12 3.99
C GLY A 109 4.36 0.22 3.77
N THR A 110 5.67 0.21 3.55
CA THR A 110 6.45 1.43 3.28
C THR A 110 6.33 1.82 1.82
N VAL A 111 6.05 3.10 1.56
CA VAL A 111 6.03 3.64 0.19
C VAL A 111 7.44 4.04 -0.21
N TYR A 112 7.92 3.46 -1.29
CA TYR A 112 9.20 3.79 -1.90
C TYR A 112 8.98 4.66 -3.13
N VAL A 113 9.67 5.80 -3.18
CA VAL A 113 9.57 6.76 -4.28
C VAL A 113 10.95 6.94 -4.91
N ILE A 114 11.02 6.83 -6.22
CA ILE A 114 12.22 7.06 -7.04
C ILE A 114 11.88 8.15 -8.04
N ASN A 115 12.61 9.25 -8.00
CA ASN A 115 12.61 10.25 -9.07
C ASN A 115 13.79 9.97 -9.98
N TYR A 116 13.64 10.20 -11.27
CA TYR A 116 14.73 9.97 -12.20
C TYR A 116 14.73 10.97 -13.35
N VAL A 117 15.90 11.21 -13.84
CA VAL A 117 16.15 11.90 -15.10
C VAL A 117 17.00 10.97 -15.96
N ALA A 118 16.64 10.83 -17.22
CA ALA A 118 17.45 10.12 -18.23
C ALA A 118 17.73 11.09 -19.38
N ASP A 119 19.00 11.39 -19.57
CA ASP A 119 19.52 12.30 -20.59
C ASP A 119 20.76 11.73 -21.25
N GLU A 120 21.51 12.54 -21.96
CA GLU A 120 22.77 12.17 -22.60
C GLU A 120 23.84 11.65 -21.62
N ASN A 121 23.75 11.97 -20.34
CA ASN A 121 24.65 11.50 -19.29
C ASN A 121 24.19 10.15 -18.69
N GLY A 122 23.07 9.61 -19.17
CA GLY A 122 22.50 8.34 -18.75
C GLY A 122 21.36 8.49 -17.74
N PHE A 123 21.04 7.39 -17.08
CA PHE A 123 19.96 7.30 -16.10
C PHE A 123 20.45 7.74 -14.72
N GLN A 124 19.78 8.73 -14.14
CA GLN A 124 20.12 9.37 -12.88
C GLN A 124 18.93 9.25 -11.90
N PRO A 125 18.88 8.15 -11.12
CA PRO A 125 17.82 7.96 -10.14
C PRO A 125 18.14 8.67 -8.81
N GLU A 126 17.08 9.20 -8.17
CA GLU A 126 17.12 9.79 -6.84
C GLU A 126 16.01 9.21 -5.95
N GLY A 127 16.36 8.78 -4.76
CA GLY A 127 15.42 8.25 -3.78
C GLY A 127 16.05 8.13 -2.40
N ALA A 128 15.22 8.15 -1.36
CA ALA A 128 15.71 8.08 0.03
C ALA A 128 16.41 6.75 0.36
N HIS A 129 16.09 5.69 -0.38
CA HIS A 129 16.62 4.33 -0.21
C HIS A 129 17.74 3.99 -1.22
N ILE A 130 18.09 4.91 -2.12
CA ILE A 130 19.15 4.72 -3.11
C ILE A 130 20.47 5.24 -2.51
N PRO A 131 21.52 4.42 -2.40
CA PRO A 131 22.84 4.86 -1.96
C PRO A 131 23.42 5.85 -2.96
N LYS A 132 24.05 6.92 -2.45
CA LYS A 132 24.78 7.91 -3.26
C LYS A 132 26.21 7.50 -3.47
#